data_11adad356e8280bdc6b506da208b6e85
#
_entry.id   11adad356e8280bdc6b506da208b6e85
#
_cell.length_a   1.000
_cell.length_b   1.000
_cell.length_c   1.000
_cell.angle_alpha   90.00
_cell.angle_beta   90.00
_cell.angle_gamma   90.00
#
_symmetry.space_group_name_H-M   'P 1'
#
loop_
_entity.id
_entity.type
_entity.pdbx_description
1 polymer ?
#
loop_
_entity_poly.entity_id
_entity_poly.type
_entity_poly.pdbx_seq_one_letter_code
_entity_poly.pdbx_strand_id
1 'polypeptide(L)'
;MTVNYNELSKQVLDLDNRVRFAGVANSKGEMIAGGHKENIEKMLVGDEINMSIHYALQKRDLHTNLAYKIGFEKSSITEYELVTMISIPINSNEIFMVSTEPRADYLKIIDFIHAAIKSQN
;
A
#
# COMPACT_ATOMS: atom_id res chain seq x y z
N MET A 1 -18.26 -10.61 -5.33
CA MET A 1 -17.98 -10.20 -3.93
C MET A 1 -16.94 -9.11 -3.90
N THR A 2 -17.21 -8.05 -3.16
CA THR A 2 -16.25 -6.96 -3.00
C THR A 2 -15.27 -7.26 -1.88
N VAL A 3 -14.04 -6.78 -2.04
CA VAL A 3 -13.00 -6.89 -0.99
C VAL A 3 -13.41 -6.04 0.20
N ASN A 4 -13.37 -6.61 1.39
CA ASN A 4 -13.44 -5.82 2.61
C ASN A 4 -12.04 -5.29 2.90
N TYR A 5 -11.79 -4.03 2.53
CA TYR A 5 -10.47 -3.43 2.66
C TYR A 5 -10.02 -3.29 4.12
N ASN A 6 -10.95 -3.06 5.04
CA ASN A 6 -10.58 -3.00 6.46
C ASN A 6 -10.12 -4.36 6.96
N GLU A 7 -10.79 -5.42 6.57
CA GLU A 7 -10.39 -6.78 6.93
C GLU A 7 -9.05 -7.15 6.31
N LEU A 8 -8.85 -6.85 5.03
CA LEU A 8 -7.58 -7.10 4.36
C LEU A 8 -6.44 -6.33 5.03
N SER A 9 -6.69 -5.07 5.38
CA SER A 9 -5.69 -4.25 6.07
C SER A 9 -5.28 -4.84 7.40
N LYS A 10 -6.24 -5.37 8.18
CA LYS A 10 -5.96 -6.07 9.44
C LYS A 10 -5.11 -7.31 9.21
N GLN A 11 -5.44 -8.09 8.19
CA GLN A 11 -4.69 -9.30 7.87
C GLN A 11 -3.25 -8.96 7.50
N VAL A 12 -3.04 -7.88 6.75
CA VAL A 12 -1.69 -7.43 6.39
C VAL A 12 -0.92 -6.96 7.61
N LEU A 13 -1.56 -6.23 8.52
CA LEU A 13 -0.92 -5.81 9.78
C LEU A 13 -0.46 -6.99 10.62
N ASP A 14 -1.20 -8.10 10.58
CA ASP A 14 -0.87 -9.29 11.35
C ASP A 14 0.08 -10.26 10.63
N LEU A 15 0.32 -10.03 9.34
CA LEU A 15 1.10 -10.94 8.51
C LEU A 15 2.59 -10.96 8.90
N ASP A 16 3.13 -9.81 9.30
CA ASP A 16 4.53 -9.65 9.67
C ASP A 16 4.59 -8.59 10.79
N ASN A 17 5.35 -8.88 11.83
CA ASN A 17 5.45 -7.97 12.99
C ASN A 17 6.15 -6.65 12.65
N ARG A 18 6.80 -6.56 11.50
CA ARG A 18 7.46 -5.33 11.02
C ARG A 18 6.50 -4.40 10.27
N VAL A 19 5.30 -4.85 9.95
CA VAL A 19 4.30 -3.99 9.31
C VAL A 19 3.79 -2.98 10.35
N ARG A 20 3.83 -1.69 9.98
CA ARG A 20 3.41 -0.58 10.86
C ARG A 20 2.06 -0.01 10.47
N PHE A 21 1.76 -0.01 9.18
CA PHE A 21 0.56 0.58 8.62
C PHE A 21 0.11 -0.23 7.40
N ALA A 22 -1.19 -0.37 7.23
CA ALA A 22 -1.77 -0.96 6.02
C ALA A 22 -3.13 -0.31 5.76
N GLY A 23 -3.40 0.06 4.53
CA GLY A 23 -4.67 0.69 4.21
C GLY A 23 -4.83 0.96 2.73
N VAL A 24 -5.99 1.45 2.37
CA VAL A 24 -6.37 1.76 0.99
C VAL A 24 -6.65 3.25 0.87
N ALA A 25 -6.08 3.86 -0.17
CA ALA A 25 -6.35 5.24 -0.53
C ALA A 25 -7.01 5.31 -1.90
N ASN A 26 -7.83 6.35 -2.11
CA ASN A 26 -8.47 6.57 -3.40
C ASN A 26 -7.65 7.54 -4.27
N SER A 27 -8.10 7.76 -5.49
CA SER A 27 -7.41 8.64 -6.45
C SER A 27 -7.41 10.11 -6.05
N LYS A 28 -8.20 10.49 -5.06
CA LYS A 28 -8.22 11.84 -4.51
C LYS A 28 -7.21 12.04 -3.37
N GLY A 29 -6.50 10.97 -3.00
CA GLY A 29 -5.53 11.02 -1.90
C GLY A 29 -6.14 10.81 -0.52
N GLU A 30 -7.35 10.29 -0.45
CA GLU A 30 -8.04 10.06 0.81
C GLU A 30 -7.89 8.61 1.26
N MET A 31 -7.60 8.39 2.54
CA MET A 31 -7.62 7.05 3.14
C MET A 31 -9.06 6.59 3.31
N ILE A 32 -9.42 5.48 2.69
CA ILE A 32 -10.78 4.95 2.76
C ILE A 32 -10.89 3.70 3.63
N ALA A 33 -9.76 3.11 4.04
CA ALA A 33 -9.75 1.93 4.90
C ALA A 33 -8.37 1.76 5.52
N GLY A 34 -8.31 1.01 6.62
CA GLY A 34 -7.05 0.63 7.27
C GLY A 34 -6.58 1.59 8.33
N GLY A 35 -5.35 1.45 8.74
CA GLY A 35 -4.75 2.28 9.76
C GLY A 35 -3.42 1.73 10.27
N HIS A 36 -2.93 2.33 11.34
CA HIS A 36 -1.69 1.92 11.99
C HIS A 36 -1.91 0.70 12.89
N LYS A 37 -0.86 -0.07 13.08
CA LYS A 37 -0.83 -1.12 14.08
C LYS A 37 -1.00 -0.50 15.47
N GLU A 38 -1.71 -1.18 16.36
CA GLU A 38 -1.90 -0.71 17.74
C GLU A 38 -0.57 -0.65 18.49
N ASN A 39 -0.47 0.32 19.39
CA ASN A 39 0.66 0.50 20.31
C ASN A 39 2.00 0.73 19.58
N ILE A 40 1.96 1.28 18.39
CA ILE A 40 3.16 1.63 17.64
C ILE A 40 3.26 3.15 17.50
N GLU A 41 4.49 3.67 17.57
CA GLU A 41 4.72 5.08 17.35
C GLU A 41 4.50 5.42 15.88
N LYS A 42 3.69 6.43 15.62
CA LYS A 42 3.37 6.85 14.26
C LYS A 42 4.48 7.74 13.71
N MET A 43 5.11 7.29 12.61
CA MET A 43 6.13 8.06 11.90
C MET A 43 5.53 9.25 11.16
N LEU A 44 4.38 9.01 10.52
CA LEU A 44 3.68 10.03 9.75
C LEU A 44 2.29 10.24 10.32
N VAL A 45 1.84 11.48 10.33
CA VAL A 45 0.49 11.84 10.80
C VAL A 45 -0.11 12.90 9.88
N GLY A 46 -1.43 12.93 9.80
CA GLY A 46 -2.16 13.98 9.11
C GLY A 46 -1.67 14.26 7.70
N ASP A 47 -1.19 15.48 7.47
CA ASP A 47 -0.77 15.95 6.16
C ASP A 47 0.41 15.15 5.59
N GLU A 48 1.26 14.60 6.45
CA GLU A 48 2.39 13.78 6.01
C GLU A 48 1.93 12.46 5.39
N ILE A 49 0.87 11.87 5.94
CA ILE A 49 0.27 10.67 5.34
C ILE A 49 -0.29 11.02 3.97
N ASN A 50 -1.01 12.14 3.87
CA ASN A 50 -1.57 12.59 2.59
C ASN A 50 -0.49 12.83 1.55
N MET A 51 0.64 13.43 1.95
CA MET A 51 1.79 13.62 1.04
C MET A 51 2.32 12.30 0.51
N SER A 52 2.46 11.30 1.37
CA SER A 52 2.97 9.99 0.94
C SER A 52 2.03 9.31 -0.06
N ILE A 53 0.73 9.48 0.14
CA ILE A 53 -0.29 8.96 -0.79
C ILE A 53 -0.16 9.66 -2.14
N HIS A 54 -0.02 10.97 -2.16
CA HIS A 54 0.10 11.73 -3.40
C HIS A 54 1.36 11.34 -4.17
N TYR A 55 2.48 11.11 -3.50
CA TYR A 55 3.69 10.63 -4.17
C TYR A 55 3.47 9.27 -4.82
N ALA A 56 2.79 8.35 -4.12
CA ALA A 56 2.50 7.04 -4.68
C ALA A 56 1.60 7.14 -5.91
N LEU A 57 0.59 8.01 -5.87
CA LEU A 57 -0.31 8.23 -7.00
C LEU A 57 0.42 8.83 -8.19
N GLN A 58 1.28 9.82 -7.97
CA GLN A 58 2.09 10.42 -9.02
C GLN A 58 3.01 9.40 -9.68
N LYS A 59 3.67 8.58 -8.88
CA LYS A 59 4.55 7.53 -9.39
C LYS A 59 3.77 6.56 -10.27
N ARG A 60 2.60 6.14 -9.83
CA ARG A 60 1.73 5.25 -10.62
C ARG A 60 1.37 5.88 -11.95
N ASP A 61 0.99 7.16 -11.97
CA ASP A 61 0.62 7.85 -13.19
C ASP A 61 1.79 7.96 -14.17
N LEU A 62 2.99 8.23 -13.66
CA LEU A 62 4.19 8.27 -14.50
C LEU A 62 4.50 6.90 -15.08
N HIS A 63 4.37 5.84 -14.28
CA HIS A 63 4.60 4.47 -14.75
C HIS A 63 3.59 4.04 -15.80
N THR A 64 2.37 4.58 -15.77
CA THR A 64 1.34 4.29 -16.76
C THR A 64 1.79 4.66 -18.17
N ASN A 65 2.65 5.65 -18.33
CA ASN A 65 3.19 6.05 -19.62
C ASN A 65 4.01 4.95 -20.29
N LEU A 66 4.51 3.99 -19.53
CA LEU A 66 5.29 2.86 -20.04
C LEU A 66 4.46 1.58 -20.20
N ALA A 67 3.20 1.61 -19.78
CA ALA A 67 2.37 0.41 -19.70
C ALA A 67 2.17 -0.27 -21.06
N TYR A 68 2.17 0.51 -22.15
CA TYR A 68 2.01 -0.04 -23.50
C TYR A 68 3.19 -0.94 -23.91
N LYS A 69 4.35 -0.78 -23.27
CA LYS A 69 5.55 -1.58 -23.57
C LYS A 69 5.77 -2.71 -22.57
N ILE A 70 5.62 -2.41 -21.29
CA ILE A 70 6.02 -3.33 -20.21
C ILE A 70 4.88 -3.74 -19.29
N GLY A 71 3.66 -3.29 -19.58
CA GLY A 71 2.50 -3.61 -18.74
C GLY A 71 2.32 -2.63 -17.59
N PHE A 72 1.20 -2.74 -16.90
CA PHE A 72 0.89 -1.86 -15.78
C PHE A 72 1.75 -2.20 -14.56
N GLU A 73 2.04 -1.18 -13.75
CA GLU A 73 2.75 -1.36 -12.49
C GLU A 73 1.95 -2.29 -11.58
N LYS A 74 2.60 -3.30 -11.01
CA LYS A 74 1.99 -4.23 -10.07
C LYS A 74 2.27 -3.84 -8.63
N SER A 75 3.45 -3.32 -8.34
CA SER A 75 3.84 -2.90 -7.01
C SER A 75 5.05 -1.99 -7.07
N SER A 76 5.26 -1.24 -6.00
CA SER A 76 6.41 -0.36 -5.85
C SER A 76 6.89 -0.43 -4.41
N ILE A 77 8.21 -0.50 -4.23
CA ILE A 77 8.86 -0.51 -2.92
C ILE A 77 9.80 0.68 -2.85
N THR A 78 9.60 1.55 -1.86
CA THR A 78 10.49 2.69 -1.63
C THR A 78 11.10 2.54 -0.24
N GLU A 79 12.41 2.36 -0.19
CA GLU A 79 13.12 2.21 1.08
C GLU A 79 13.64 3.56 1.54
N TYR A 80 13.18 3.99 2.72
CA TYR A 80 13.76 5.10 3.45
C TYR A 80 14.67 4.53 4.55
N GLU A 81 15.45 5.38 5.18
CA GLU A 81 16.36 4.92 6.25
C GLU A 81 15.61 4.27 7.41
N LEU A 82 14.45 4.81 7.80
CA LEU A 82 13.73 4.39 8.99
C LEU A 82 12.47 3.59 8.70
N VAL A 83 12.00 3.60 7.46
CA VAL A 83 10.74 2.95 7.08
C VAL A 83 10.80 2.58 5.61
N THR A 84 10.08 1.52 5.25
CA THR A 84 9.88 1.14 3.84
C THR A 84 8.40 1.28 3.50
N MET A 85 8.12 1.85 2.34
CA MET A 85 6.75 2.03 1.87
C MET A 85 6.51 1.17 0.64
N ILE A 86 5.39 0.43 0.67
CA ILE A 86 4.96 -0.42 -0.44
C ILE A 86 3.64 0.14 -0.96
N SER A 87 3.52 0.26 -2.27
CA SER A 87 2.27 0.67 -2.90
C SER A 87 1.88 -0.35 -3.96
N ILE A 88 0.60 -0.73 -3.98
CA ILE A 88 0.06 -1.74 -4.89
C ILE A 88 -1.21 -1.18 -5.49
N PRO A 89 -1.22 -0.84 -6.80
CA PRO A 89 -2.45 -0.40 -7.45
C PRO A 89 -3.50 -1.51 -7.43
N ILE A 90 -4.71 -1.19 -7.00
CA ILE A 90 -5.82 -2.14 -6.97
C ILE A 90 -6.60 -2.03 -8.28
N ASN A 91 -6.92 -0.79 -8.66
CA ASN A 91 -7.66 -0.47 -9.88
C ASN A 91 -7.33 0.99 -10.26
N SER A 92 -8.05 1.57 -11.21
CA SER A 92 -7.80 2.94 -11.66
C SER A 92 -8.04 4.00 -10.58
N ASN A 93 -8.79 3.66 -9.52
CA ASN A 93 -9.22 4.63 -8.51
C ASN A 93 -8.66 4.37 -7.11
N GLU A 94 -8.00 3.23 -6.89
CA GLU A 94 -7.61 2.82 -5.55
C GLU A 94 -6.22 2.21 -5.53
N ILE A 95 -5.51 2.43 -4.43
CA ILE A 95 -4.15 1.91 -4.23
C ILE A 95 -4.03 1.39 -2.79
N PHE A 96 -3.40 0.22 -2.64
CA PHE A 96 -3.10 -0.35 -1.32
C PHE A 96 -1.73 0.17 -0.87
N MET A 97 -1.67 0.69 0.35
CA MET A 97 -0.45 1.26 0.92
C MET A 97 -0.05 0.50 2.17
N VAL A 98 1.23 0.17 2.28
CA VAL A 98 1.79 -0.50 3.46
C VAL A 98 3.07 0.23 3.86
N SER A 99 3.27 0.44 5.16
CA SER A 99 4.58 0.85 5.65
C SER A 99 5.11 -0.20 6.62
N THR A 100 6.42 -0.42 6.56
CA THR A 100 7.08 -1.41 7.39
C THR A 100 8.34 -0.84 8.00
N GLU A 101 8.83 -1.52 9.04
CA GLU A 101 10.22 -1.34 9.46
C GLU A 101 11.13 -1.87 8.36
N PRO A 102 12.39 -1.39 8.30
CA PRO A 102 13.34 -1.90 7.31
C PRO A 102 13.52 -3.41 7.39
N ARG A 103 13.74 -4.04 6.25
CA ARG A 103 14.05 -5.47 6.13
C ARG A 103 12.88 -6.40 6.47
N ALA A 104 11.65 -5.93 6.33
CA ALA A 104 10.49 -6.81 6.37
C ALA A 104 10.50 -7.75 5.15
N ASP A 105 9.68 -8.78 5.19
CA ASP A 105 9.53 -9.68 4.05
C ASP A 105 8.59 -9.05 3.02
N TYR A 106 9.13 -8.20 2.19
CA TYR A 106 8.35 -7.40 1.23
C TYR A 106 7.62 -8.27 0.21
N LEU A 107 8.28 -9.31 -0.30
CA LEU A 107 7.66 -10.18 -1.31
C LEU A 107 6.48 -10.96 -0.72
N LYS A 108 6.61 -11.43 0.50
CA LYS A 108 5.50 -12.11 1.19
C LYS A 108 4.28 -11.20 1.32
N ILE A 109 4.51 -9.95 1.71
CA ILE A 109 3.46 -8.96 1.87
C ILE A 109 2.78 -8.67 0.52
N ILE A 110 3.59 -8.41 -0.50
CA ILE A 110 3.10 -8.10 -1.85
C ILE A 110 2.31 -9.28 -2.42
N ASP A 111 2.83 -10.49 -2.31
CA ASP A 111 2.16 -11.68 -2.81
C ASP A 111 0.82 -11.95 -2.12
N PHE A 112 0.79 -11.73 -0.80
CA PHE A 112 -0.45 -11.87 -0.02
C PHE A 112 -1.53 -10.90 -0.52
N ILE A 113 -1.14 -9.63 -0.71
CA ILE A 113 -2.08 -8.59 -1.16
C ILE A 113 -2.56 -8.87 -2.59
N HIS A 114 -1.64 -9.24 -3.50
CA HIS A 114 -2.01 -9.58 -4.87
C HIS A 114 -2.99 -10.75 -4.92
N ALA A 115 -2.76 -11.79 -4.12
CA ALA A 115 -3.64 -12.95 -4.07
C ALA A 115 -5.03 -12.56 -3.56
N ALA A 116 -5.09 -11.72 -2.52
CA ALA A 116 -6.36 -11.27 -1.96
C ALA A 116 -7.16 -10.42 -2.95
N ILE A 117 -6.50 -9.53 -3.67
CA ILE A 117 -7.14 -8.69 -4.68
C ILE A 117 -7.62 -9.54 -5.85
N LYS A 118 -6.78 -10.45 -6.33
CA LYS A 118 -7.09 -11.31 -7.49
C LYS A 118 -8.25 -12.25 -7.22
N SER A 119 -8.37 -12.76 -6.01
CA SER A 119 -9.44 -13.71 -5.65
C SER A 119 -10.83 -13.10 -5.69
N GLN A 120 -10.94 -11.80 -5.90
CA GLN A 120 -12.19 -11.05 -5.88
C GLN A 120 -12.74 -10.75 -7.27
N ASN A 121 -11.98 -11.07 -8.29
CA ASN A 121 -12.42 -10.86 -9.68
C ASN A 121 -13.05 -12.10 -10.26
#